data_3b903001e4c6abcb68725660e266cdd4
#
_entry.id   3b903001e4c6abcb68725660e266cdd4
#
_cell.length_a   1.000
_cell.length_b   1.000
_cell.length_c   1.000
_cell.angle_alpha   90.00
_cell.angle_beta   90.00
_cell.angle_gamma   90.00
#
_symmetry.space_group_name_H-M   'P 1'
#
loop_
_entity.id
_entity.type
_entity.pdbx_description
1 polymer ?
#
loop_
_entity_poly.entity_id
_entity_poly.type
_entity_poly.pdbx_seq_one_letter_code
_entity_poly.pdbx_strand_id
1 'polypeptide(L)'
;MKIAPLYHALSKESWCRPRIVHTGQHYDANMSDAFFADLQLPGPAIHLGVGSGSHAEQTARVMIEYDKVCKDQRPDWIVVVGDVNSTLACALVGAKLLIPVAHLEAGLRSGDRTMPEEINRIVTDTIADVLWTPSQDGNEHLAREGVAAGEVELVGNIMLDSFVLLAPKIRAANLAAKFGLEVQRYGVVTLHRPSNVDDREKLEGIVDELAAIATEMPLVFPVHPRTRERLGEFGLAGKLQRYEQIRMTDPLSYIEFMSLVVDSRFVLTDSGGVQEETSYLGIPCLTLRENTERPITVTLGTNRLVDVASLGRELAGVLARPARTACTIPLWDGGTAGRVVRSIERRARRPS
;
A
#
# COMPACT_ATOMS: atom_id res chain seq x y z
N MET A 1 -2.72 -7.92 -3.24
CA MET A 1 -3.85 -7.00 -3.18
C MET A 1 -4.02 -6.21 -4.47
N LYS A 2 -3.13 -5.32 -4.85
CA LYS A 2 -3.23 -4.40 -6.00
C LYS A 2 -3.61 -5.06 -7.35
N ILE A 3 -3.20 -6.31 -7.58
CA ILE A 3 -3.47 -7.02 -8.83
C ILE A 3 -4.91 -7.57 -8.92
N ALA A 4 -5.60 -7.79 -7.80
CA ALA A 4 -6.90 -8.48 -7.79
C ALA A 4 -7.99 -7.73 -8.56
N PRO A 5 -8.23 -6.42 -8.33
CA PRO A 5 -9.24 -5.68 -9.09
C PRO A 5 -8.95 -5.69 -10.60
N LEU A 6 -7.67 -5.55 -10.96
CA LEU A 6 -7.26 -5.60 -12.37
C LEU A 6 -7.48 -6.97 -12.98
N TYR A 7 -7.09 -8.05 -12.27
CA TYR A 7 -7.33 -9.41 -12.73
C TYR A 7 -8.81 -9.67 -12.97
N HIS A 8 -9.68 -9.30 -12.01
CA HIS A 8 -11.12 -9.47 -12.16
C HIS A 8 -11.72 -8.64 -13.30
N ALA A 9 -11.20 -7.45 -13.53
CA ALA A 9 -11.64 -6.62 -14.64
C ALA A 9 -11.23 -7.23 -15.99
N LEU A 10 -9.95 -7.62 -16.14
CA LEU A 10 -9.43 -8.24 -17.37
C LEU A 10 -10.08 -9.60 -17.67
N SER A 11 -10.39 -10.40 -16.64
CA SER A 11 -11.01 -11.71 -16.82
C SER A 11 -12.45 -11.68 -17.38
N LYS A 12 -13.08 -10.51 -17.37
CA LYS A 12 -14.41 -10.29 -17.97
C LYS A 12 -14.32 -9.99 -19.47
N GLU A 13 -13.13 -9.68 -19.97
CA GLU A 13 -12.92 -9.27 -21.34
C GLU A 13 -12.66 -10.48 -22.26
N SER A 14 -13.45 -10.64 -23.30
CA SER A 14 -13.33 -11.77 -24.23
C SER A 14 -12.03 -11.77 -25.06
N TRP A 15 -11.39 -10.61 -25.19
CA TRP A 15 -10.14 -10.43 -25.92
C TRP A 15 -8.88 -10.66 -25.07
N CYS A 16 -9.02 -10.80 -23.75
CA CYS A 16 -7.91 -10.90 -22.80
C CYS A 16 -7.93 -12.23 -22.05
N ARG A 17 -6.74 -12.79 -21.84
CA ARG A 17 -6.53 -13.97 -20.96
C ARG A 17 -5.49 -13.65 -19.90
N PRO A 18 -5.86 -13.00 -18.80
CA PRO A 18 -4.91 -12.62 -17.77
C PRO A 18 -4.37 -13.86 -17.04
N ARG A 19 -3.06 -13.88 -16.79
CA ARG A 19 -2.39 -14.94 -16.05
C ARG A 19 -1.60 -14.32 -14.90
N ILE A 20 -1.77 -14.88 -13.70
CA ILE A 20 -1.02 -14.46 -12.52
C ILE A 20 0.26 -15.27 -12.44
N VAL A 21 1.40 -14.57 -12.41
CA VAL A 21 2.69 -15.14 -12.06
C VAL A 21 3.05 -14.68 -10.65
N HIS A 22 3.18 -15.62 -9.73
CA HIS A 22 3.56 -15.37 -8.34
C HIS A 22 5.05 -15.66 -8.17
N THR A 23 5.83 -14.66 -7.77
CA THR A 23 7.29 -14.80 -7.65
C THR A 23 7.71 -15.61 -6.43
N GLY A 24 6.87 -15.69 -5.38
CA GLY A 24 7.19 -16.43 -4.16
C GLY A 24 8.20 -15.69 -3.28
N GLN A 25 8.26 -14.38 -3.36
CA GLN A 25 9.21 -13.55 -2.61
C GLN A 25 8.97 -13.58 -1.08
N HIS A 26 7.73 -13.79 -0.65
CA HIS A 26 7.34 -13.97 0.75
C HIS A 26 6.94 -15.42 1.00
N TYR A 27 7.58 -16.07 1.99
CA TYR A 27 7.59 -17.51 2.17
C TYR A 27 6.44 -18.10 3.01
N ASP A 28 5.47 -17.29 3.44
CA ASP A 28 4.35 -17.81 4.22
C ASP A 28 3.21 -18.27 3.30
N ALA A 29 3.22 -19.56 2.96
CA ALA A 29 2.19 -20.18 2.11
C ALA A 29 0.79 -19.98 2.68
N ASN A 30 0.61 -20.08 4.00
CA ASN A 30 -0.69 -19.95 4.66
C ASN A 30 -1.24 -18.52 4.56
N MET A 31 -0.37 -17.51 4.66
CA MET A 31 -0.78 -16.11 4.45
C MET A 31 -1.11 -15.83 2.98
N SER A 32 -0.35 -16.40 2.05
CA SER A 32 -0.62 -16.29 0.61
C SER A 32 -1.98 -16.85 0.23
N ASP A 33 -2.30 -18.05 0.66
CA ASP A 33 -3.56 -18.74 0.33
C ASP A 33 -4.78 -18.00 0.89
N ALA A 34 -4.69 -17.49 2.11
CA ALA A 34 -5.73 -16.67 2.71
C ALA A 34 -5.98 -15.39 1.90
N PHE A 35 -4.92 -14.72 1.43
CA PHE A 35 -5.03 -13.55 0.57
C PHE A 35 -5.69 -13.85 -0.78
N PHE A 36 -5.33 -14.98 -1.42
CA PHE A 36 -5.96 -15.40 -2.68
C PHE A 36 -7.44 -15.69 -2.49
N ALA A 37 -7.80 -16.35 -1.39
CA ALA A 37 -9.20 -16.66 -1.05
C ALA A 37 -10.01 -15.39 -0.73
N ASP A 38 -9.44 -14.48 0.06
CA ASP A 38 -10.11 -13.23 0.40
C ASP A 38 -10.38 -12.34 -0.81
N LEU A 39 -9.42 -12.26 -1.72
CA LEU A 39 -9.51 -11.49 -2.96
C LEU A 39 -10.22 -12.25 -4.09
N GLN A 40 -10.70 -13.47 -3.83
CA GLN A 40 -11.35 -14.33 -4.82
C GLN A 40 -10.52 -14.53 -6.10
N LEU A 41 -9.19 -14.57 -5.92
CA LEU A 41 -8.28 -14.84 -7.02
C LEU A 41 -8.16 -16.35 -7.24
N PRO A 42 -8.03 -16.82 -8.50
CA PRO A 42 -7.60 -18.18 -8.75
C PRO A 42 -6.18 -18.36 -8.23
N GLY A 43 -5.79 -19.58 -7.94
CA GLY A 43 -4.38 -19.89 -7.68
C GLY A 43 -3.50 -19.32 -8.80
N PRO A 44 -2.24 -18.94 -8.52
CA PRO A 44 -1.35 -18.42 -9.55
C PRO A 44 -1.16 -19.45 -10.64
N ALA A 45 -1.24 -19.01 -11.91
CA ALA A 45 -1.02 -19.88 -13.06
C ALA A 45 0.42 -20.40 -13.10
N ILE A 46 1.34 -19.63 -12.55
CA ILE A 46 2.78 -19.94 -12.46
C ILE A 46 3.30 -19.44 -11.10
N HIS A 47 4.06 -20.30 -10.41
CA HIS A 47 4.73 -19.97 -9.16
C HIS A 47 6.24 -20.13 -9.35
N LEU A 48 7.02 -19.03 -9.20
CA LEU A 48 8.46 -19.07 -9.43
C LEU A 48 9.27 -19.62 -8.25
N GLY A 49 8.74 -19.58 -7.04
CA GLY A 49 9.36 -20.17 -5.85
C GLY A 49 10.69 -19.54 -5.44
N VAL A 50 10.87 -18.24 -5.66
CA VAL A 50 12.17 -17.56 -5.51
C VAL A 50 12.65 -17.50 -4.05
N GLY A 51 11.73 -17.40 -3.10
CA GLY A 51 12.04 -17.31 -1.68
C GLY A 51 12.69 -15.99 -1.24
N SER A 52 13.14 -15.95 0.02
CA SER A 52 13.83 -14.79 0.60
C SER A 52 15.32 -14.79 0.26
N GLY A 53 15.98 -13.64 0.41
CA GLY A 53 17.40 -13.44 0.17
C GLY A 53 17.72 -11.94 0.18
N SER A 54 18.97 -11.58 -0.13
CA SER A 54 19.32 -10.17 -0.37
C SER A 54 18.57 -9.61 -1.56
N HIS A 55 18.47 -8.28 -1.67
CA HIS A 55 17.82 -7.63 -2.83
C HIS A 55 18.40 -8.11 -4.16
N ALA A 56 19.74 -8.26 -4.23
CA ALA A 56 20.42 -8.74 -5.43
C ALA A 56 20.03 -10.18 -5.78
N GLU A 57 20.05 -11.08 -4.80
CA GLU A 57 19.70 -12.50 -4.99
C GLU A 57 18.24 -12.66 -5.40
N GLN A 58 17.31 -11.96 -4.73
CA GLN A 58 15.89 -12.02 -5.08
C GLN A 58 15.66 -11.52 -6.51
N THR A 59 16.20 -10.36 -6.85
CA THR A 59 16.06 -9.77 -8.20
C THR A 59 16.62 -10.72 -9.26
N ALA A 60 17.82 -11.26 -9.05
CA ALA A 60 18.46 -12.18 -9.98
C ALA A 60 17.64 -13.47 -10.19
N ARG A 61 17.17 -14.10 -9.10
CA ARG A 61 16.37 -15.34 -9.17
C ARG A 61 15.04 -15.10 -9.89
N VAL A 62 14.34 -13.99 -9.59
CA VAL A 62 13.10 -13.64 -10.30
C VAL A 62 13.38 -13.47 -11.78
N MET A 63 14.44 -12.75 -12.16
CA MET A 63 14.81 -12.58 -13.58
C MET A 63 15.07 -13.92 -14.28
N ILE A 64 15.84 -14.80 -13.66
CA ILE A 64 16.20 -16.10 -14.24
C ILE A 64 14.95 -16.97 -14.47
N GLU A 65 14.10 -17.08 -13.44
CA GLU A 65 12.91 -17.94 -13.55
C GLU A 65 11.83 -17.32 -14.44
N TYR A 66 11.66 -16.00 -14.41
CA TYR A 66 10.67 -15.33 -15.25
C TYR A 66 11.07 -15.29 -16.74
N ASP A 67 12.36 -15.21 -17.05
CA ASP A 67 12.89 -15.33 -18.42
C ASP A 67 12.51 -16.68 -19.05
N LYS A 68 12.61 -17.78 -18.28
CA LYS A 68 12.18 -19.12 -18.74
C LYS A 68 10.70 -19.13 -19.07
N VAL A 69 9.87 -18.55 -18.19
CA VAL A 69 8.42 -18.44 -18.40
C VAL A 69 8.10 -17.67 -19.67
N CYS A 70 8.74 -16.52 -19.87
CA CYS A 70 8.50 -15.68 -21.04
C CYS A 70 8.96 -16.33 -22.36
N LYS A 71 10.00 -17.16 -22.31
CA LYS A 71 10.48 -17.93 -23.49
C LYS A 71 9.56 -19.11 -23.83
N ASP A 72 9.03 -19.79 -22.81
CA ASP A 72 8.10 -20.92 -23.00
C ASP A 72 6.69 -20.44 -23.39
N GLN A 73 6.21 -19.39 -22.78
CA GLN A 73 4.83 -18.91 -22.91
C GLN A 73 4.83 -17.39 -23.10
N ARG A 74 5.35 -16.94 -24.24
CA ARG A 74 5.51 -15.51 -24.54
C ARG A 74 4.19 -14.76 -24.36
N PRO A 75 4.07 -13.83 -23.38
CA PRO A 75 2.88 -12.98 -23.25
C PRO A 75 2.91 -11.84 -24.28
N ASP A 76 1.74 -11.32 -24.65
CA ASP A 76 1.61 -10.12 -25.47
C ASP A 76 1.94 -8.85 -24.66
N TRP A 77 1.67 -8.88 -23.36
CA TRP A 77 1.91 -7.79 -22.42
C TRP A 77 2.37 -8.32 -21.06
N ILE A 78 3.28 -7.59 -20.43
CA ILE A 78 3.64 -7.78 -19.02
C ILE A 78 3.12 -6.58 -18.22
N VAL A 79 2.31 -6.84 -17.19
CA VAL A 79 1.86 -5.82 -16.26
C VAL A 79 2.58 -6.02 -14.93
N VAL A 80 3.36 -5.05 -14.51
CA VAL A 80 4.02 -5.01 -13.20
C VAL A 80 3.34 -3.95 -12.32
N VAL A 81 3.33 -4.17 -11.01
CA VAL A 81 2.58 -3.33 -10.08
C VAL A 81 3.43 -2.97 -8.86
N GLY A 82 3.48 -1.68 -8.52
CA GLY A 82 4.19 -1.19 -7.35
C GLY A 82 5.71 -1.21 -7.51
N ASP A 83 6.46 -1.43 -6.42
CA ASP A 83 7.88 -1.06 -6.33
C ASP A 83 8.79 -2.12 -5.69
N VAL A 84 8.34 -3.37 -5.63
CA VAL A 84 9.14 -4.46 -5.06
C VAL A 84 10.18 -5.00 -6.05
N ASN A 85 11.15 -5.79 -5.57
CA ASN A 85 12.20 -6.37 -6.42
C ASN A 85 11.65 -7.14 -7.63
N SER A 86 10.54 -7.86 -7.46
CA SER A 86 9.89 -8.57 -8.57
C SER A 86 9.29 -7.65 -9.63
N THR A 87 8.85 -6.45 -9.28
CA THR A 87 8.39 -5.44 -10.24
C THR A 87 9.51 -5.08 -11.21
N LEU A 88 10.66 -4.68 -10.66
CA LEU A 88 11.86 -4.36 -11.44
C LEU A 88 12.36 -5.56 -12.27
N ALA A 89 12.47 -6.74 -11.63
CA ALA A 89 13.00 -7.94 -12.28
C ALA A 89 12.16 -8.36 -13.51
N CYS A 90 10.83 -8.38 -13.35
CA CYS A 90 9.93 -8.74 -14.46
C CYS A 90 9.92 -7.69 -15.56
N ALA A 91 10.00 -6.40 -15.22
CA ALA A 91 10.10 -5.32 -16.20
C ALA A 91 11.39 -5.42 -17.02
N LEU A 92 12.54 -5.69 -16.38
CA LEU A 92 13.83 -5.89 -17.07
C LEU A 92 13.78 -7.08 -18.04
N VAL A 93 13.18 -8.20 -17.64
CA VAL A 93 13.03 -9.37 -18.53
C VAL A 93 12.15 -9.01 -19.72
N GLY A 94 11.01 -8.36 -19.49
CA GLY A 94 10.12 -7.92 -20.57
C GLY A 94 10.83 -7.03 -21.59
N ALA A 95 11.47 -5.96 -21.12
CA ALA A 95 12.20 -5.02 -21.96
C ALA A 95 13.29 -5.71 -22.80
N LYS A 96 14.08 -6.63 -22.20
CA LYS A 96 15.13 -7.38 -22.93
C LYS A 96 14.60 -8.39 -23.94
N LEU A 97 13.41 -8.92 -23.72
CA LEU A 97 12.75 -9.84 -24.66
C LEU A 97 11.85 -9.11 -25.66
N LEU A 98 11.83 -7.78 -25.65
CA LEU A 98 10.96 -6.95 -26.49
C LEU A 98 9.48 -7.34 -26.32
N ILE A 99 9.05 -7.55 -25.10
CA ILE A 99 7.67 -7.75 -24.70
C ILE A 99 7.21 -6.44 -24.06
N PRO A 100 6.13 -5.82 -24.53
CA PRO A 100 5.63 -4.58 -23.93
C PRO A 100 5.39 -4.69 -22.44
N VAL A 101 5.89 -3.72 -21.68
CA VAL A 101 5.78 -3.65 -20.22
C VAL A 101 4.90 -2.46 -19.83
N ALA A 102 3.91 -2.70 -19.00
CA ALA A 102 3.13 -1.65 -18.38
C ALA A 102 3.36 -1.64 -16.86
N HIS A 103 3.62 -0.46 -16.31
CA HIS A 103 3.81 -0.27 -14.86
C HIS A 103 2.58 0.42 -14.26
N LEU A 104 1.87 -0.29 -13.39
CA LEU A 104 0.75 0.24 -12.60
C LEU A 104 1.28 0.75 -11.25
N GLU A 105 0.90 1.95 -10.90
CA GLU A 105 1.40 2.74 -9.76
C GLU A 105 2.77 3.40 -10.07
N ALA A 106 2.93 3.82 -11.31
CA ALA A 106 4.11 4.52 -11.80
C ALA A 106 4.21 5.96 -11.31
N GLY A 107 5.41 6.54 -11.35
CA GLY A 107 5.66 7.95 -11.06
C GLY A 107 5.71 8.34 -9.58
N LEU A 108 5.49 7.42 -8.65
CA LEU A 108 5.66 7.71 -7.23
C LEU A 108 7.15 7.92 -6.89
N ARG A 109 7.45 8.96 -6.10
CA ARG A 109 8.81 9.29 -5.65
C ARG A 109 8.83 9.70 -4.19
N SER A 110 9.74 9.11 -3.42
CA SER A 110 10.05 9.55 -2.06
C SER A 110 11.18 10.59 -2.02
N GLY A 111 12.00 10.64 -3.07
CA GLY A 111 13.24 11.42 -3.11
C GLY A 111 14.37 10.81 -2.28
N ASP A 112 14.13 9.70 -1.59
CA ASP A 112 15.11 9.01 -0.75
C ASP A 112 15.70 7.78 -1.47
N ARG A 113 16.85 7.96 -2.08
CA ARG A 113 17.56 6.89 -2.80
C ARG A 113 18.21 5.83 -1.89
N THR A 114 18.14 5.98 -0.58
CA THR A 114 18.55 4.92 0.35
C THR A 114 17.49 3.83 0.47
N MET A 115 16.27 4.11 0.02
CA MET A 115 15.19 3.12 -0.06
C MET A 115 15.34 2.25 -1.32
N PRO A 116 15.44 0.92 -1.20
CA PRO A 116 15.49 0.02 -2.36
C PRO A 116 14.29 0.18 -3.31
N GLU A 117 13.11 0.46 -2.75
CA GLU A 117 11.89 0.69 -3.50
C GLU A 117 11.97 1.92 -4.41
N GLU A 118 12.68 2.97 -3.99
CA GLU A 118 12.87 4.16 -4.83
C GLU A 118 13.69 3.83 -6.08
N ILE A 119 14.74 3.02 -5.92
CA ILE A 119 15.53 2.54 -7.05
C ILE A 119 14.66 1.68 -7.98
N ASN A 120 13.86 0.78 -7.42
CA ASN A 120 12.97 -0.07 -8.21
C ASN A 120 11.97 0.77 -9.02
N ARG A 121 11.36 1.81 -8.42
CA ARG A 121 10.43 2.74 -9.10
C ARG A 121 11.11 3.43 -10.29
N ILE A 122 12.24 4.10 -10.03
CA ILE A 122 12.97 4.86 -11.04
C ILE A 122 13.33 3.97 -12.24
N VAL A 123 13.92 2.80 -11.98
CA VAL A 123 14.38 1.93 -13.06
C VAL A 123 13.19 1.31 -13.81
N THR A 124 12.14 0.88 -13.11
CA THR A 124 10.95 0.33 -13.76
C THR A 124 10.27 1.37 -14.65
N ASP A 125 10.09 2.59 -14.16
CA ASP A 125 9.49 3.68 -14.93
C ASP A 125 10.31 4.06 -16.16
N THR A 126 11.64 3.94 -16.07
CA THR A 126 12.54 4.24 -17.20
C THR A 126 12.43 3.25 -18.36
N ILE A 127 12.07 1.99 -18.08
CA ILE A 127 12.08 0.90 -19.07
C ILE A 127 10.69 0.39 -19.47
N ALA A 128 9.63 0.85 -18.80
CA ALA A 128 8.27 0.45 -19.12
C ALA A 128 7.72 1.27 -20.32
N ASP A 129 6.96 0.62 -21.20
CA ASP A 129 6.35 1.24 -22.39
C ASP A 129 5.09 2.04 -22.05
N VAL A 130 4.45 1.73 -20.91
CA VAL A 130 3.22 2.39 -20.43
C VAL A 130 3.30 2.60 -18.92
N LEU A 131 3.02 3.82 -18.50
CA LEU A 131 3.10 4.27 -17.11
C LEU A 131 1.72 4.71 -16.64
N TRP A 132 1.06 3.88 -15.83
CA TRP A 132 -0.23 4.19 -15.22
C TRP A 132 -0.03 4.80 -13.85
N THR A 133 -0.27 6.10 -13.76
CA THR A 133 -0.03 6.87 -12.54
C THR A 133 -1.28 6.91 -11.64
N PRO A 134 -1.08 6.89 -10.31
CA PRO A 134 -2.19 6.96 -9.37
C PRO A 134 -2.72 8.38 -9.16
N SER A 135 -1.91 9.40 -9.45
CA SER A 135 -2.20 10.81 -9.13
C SER A 135 -1.37 11.76 -9.98
N GLN A 136 -1.75 13.04 -9.99
CA GLN A 136 -1.13 14.07 -10.84
C GLN A 136 0.34 14.31 -10.50
N ASP A 137 0.74 14.22 -9.24
CA ASP A 137 2.15 14.34 -8.82
C ASP A 137 3.03 13.26 -9.46
N GLY A 138 2.51 12.04 -9.68
CA GLY A 138 3.19 11.02 -10.45
C GLY A 138 3.47 11.44 -11.89
N ASN A 139 2.50 12.07 -12.57
CA ASN A 139 2.70 12.61 -13.92
C ASN A 139 3.78 13.69 -13.93
N GLU A 140 3.79 14.56 -12.92
CA GLU A 140 4.76 15.64 -12.80
C GLU A 140 6.19 15.12 -12.56
N HIS A 141 6.34 14.06 -11.77
CA HIS A 141 7.64 13.41 -11.57
C HIS A 141 8.17 12.84 -12.89
N LEU A 142 7.36 12.05 -13.60
CA LEU A 142 7.73 11.44 -14.87
C LEU A 142 8.06 12.50 -15.93
N ALA A 143 7.28 13.58 -16.01
CA ALA A 143 7.57 14.68 -16.92
C ALA A 143 8.92 15.36 -16.65
N ARG A 144 9.26 15.57 -15.35
CA ARG A 144 10.58 16.12 -14.95
C ARG A 144 11.73 15.16 -15.28
N GLU A 145 11.47 13.86 -15.27
CA GLU A 145 12.44 12.83 -15.65
C GLU A 145 12.55 12.63 -17.17
N GLY A 146 11.76 13.38 -17.97
CA GLY A 146 11.84 13.38 -19.42
C GLY A 146 11.00 12.30 -20.10
N VAL A 147 10.09 11.65 -19.39
CA VAL A 147 9.18 10.64 -19.98
C VAL A 147 8.19 11.32 -20.93
N ALA A 148 7.98 10.70 -22.09
CA ALA A 148 7.07 11.23 -23.09
C ALA A 148 5.62 11.17 -22.63
N ALA A 149 4.85 12.25 -22.82
CA ALA A 149 3.46 12.34 -22.37
C ALA A 149 2.54 11.23 -22.93
N GLY A 150 2.86 10.67 -24.10
CA GLY A 150 2.12 9.56 -24.70
C GLY A 150 2.29 8.21 -23.99
N GLU A 151 3.29 8.07 -23.15
CA GLU A 151 3.57 6.87 -22.35
C GLU A 151 2.88 6.90 -20.99
N VAL A 152 2.47 8.09 -20.52
CA VAL A 152 1.88 8.33 -19.20
C VAL A 152 0.37 8.45 -19.29
N GLU A 153 -0.35 7.68 -18.47
CA GLU A 153 -1.80 7.78 -18.33
C GLU A 153 -2.20 7.85 -16.85
N LEU A 154 -2.89 8.92 -16.46
CA LEU A 154 -3.48 9.04 -15.13
C LEU A 154 -4.70 8.13 -15.03
N VAL A 155 -4.59 7.05 -14.26
CA VAL A 155 -5.65 6.05 -14.12
C VAL A 155 -6.31 6.04 -12.73
N GLY A 156 -5.68 6.65 -11.72
CA GLY A 156 -6.12 6.63 -10.34
C GLY A 156 -5.46 5.49 -9.54
N ASN A 157 -5.88 5.34 -8.30
CA ASN A 157 -5.21 4.48 -7.33
C ASN A 157 -5.84 3.09 -7.22
N ILE A 158 -5.13 2.06 -7.66
CA ILE A 158 -5.59 0.66 -7.66
C ILE A 158 -5.78 0.07 -6.25
N MET A 159 -5.15 0.62 -5.20
CA MET A 159 -5.39 0.19 -3.82
C MET A 159 -6.84 0.45 -3.41
N LEU A 160 -7.43 1.53 -3.89
CA LEU A 160 -8.82 1.87 -3.59
C LEU A 160 -9.81 0.92 -4.27
N ASP A 161 -9.48 0.45 -5.47
CA ASP A 161 -10.25 -0.63 -6.11
C ASP A 161 -10.20 -1.91 -5.27
N SER A 162 -9.05 -2.22 -4.65
CA SER A 162 -8.91 -3.36 -3.73
C SER A 162 -9.76 -3.18 -2.47
N PHE A 163 -9.77 -1.97 -1.90
CA PHE A 163 -10.63 -1.65 -0.77
C PHE A 163 -12.11 -1.80 -1.15
N VAL A 164 -12.54 -1.24 -2.29
CA VAL A 164 -13.93 -1.34 -2.78
C VAL A 164 -14.34 -2.81 -3.00
N LEU A 165 -13.46 -3.63 -3.58
CA LEU A 165 -13.68 -5.07 -3.76
C LEU A 165 -13.94 -5.79 -2.43
N LEU A 166 -13.19 -5.42 -1.39
CA LEU A 166 -13.26 -6.05 -0.06
C LEU A 166 -14.25 -5.36 0.89
N ALA A 167 -14.82 -4.21 0.52
CA ALA A 167 -15.71 -3.42 1.39
C ALA A 167 -16.85 -4.22 2.02
N PRO A 168 -17.53 -5.17 1.31
CA PRO A 168 -18.56 -6.00 1.94
C PRO A 168 -18.01 -6.87 3.08
N LYS A 169 -16.84 -7.49 2.91
CA LYS A 169 -16.18 -8.31 3.94
C LYS A 169 -15.68 -7.45 5.11
N ILE A 170 -15.11 -6.27 4.81
CA ILE A 170 -14.65 -5.31 5.80
C ILE A 170 -15.80 -4.87 6.71
N ARG A 171 -16.93 -4.51 6.14
CA ARG A 171 -18.15 -4.15 6.91
C ARG A 171 -18.69 -5.32 7.73
N ALA A 172 -18.71 -6.53 7.17
CA ALA A 172 -19.20 -7.72 7.85
C ALA A 172 -18.30 -8.14 9.04
N ALA A 173 -17.00 -7.84 9.00
CA ALA A 173 -16.06 -8.12 10.09
C ALA A 173 -16.44 -7.39 11.38
N ASN A 174 -16.89 -6.14 11.28
CA ASN A 174 -17.42 -5.30 12.36
C ASN A 174 -16.63 -5.38 13.68
N LEU A 175 -15.29 -5.21 13.56
CA LEU A 175 -14.38 -5.46 14.68
C LEU A 175 -14.53 -4.40 15.79
N ALA A 176 -14.94 -3.17 15.42
CA ALA A 176 -15.23 -2.12 16.40
C ALA A 176 -16.32 -2.56 17.40
N ALA A 177 -17.44 -3.11 16.91
CA ALA A 177 -18.50 -3.62 17.77
C ALA A 177 -18.04 -4.81 18.62
N LYS A 178 -17.23 -5.73 18.05
CA LYS A 178 -16.65 -6.86 18.83
C LYS A 178 -15.74 -6.40 19.96
N PHE A 179 -15.13 -5.24 19.80
CA PHE A 179 -14.28 -4.62 20.82
C PHE A 179 -15.05 -3.68 21.76
N GLY A 180 -16.37 -3.54 21.59
CA GLY A 180 -17.19 -2.62 22.39
C GLY A 180 -16.86 -1.14 22.16
N LEU A 181 -16.39 -0.79 20.98
CA LEU A 181 -16.00 0.57 20.61
C LEU A 181 -17.16 1.28 19.91
N GLU A 182 -17.33 2.55 20.22
CA GLU A 182 -18.31 3.40 19.55
C GLU A 182 -17.71 4.00 18.27
N VAL A 183 -18.51 4.03 17.22
CA VAL A 183 -18.13 4.60 15.90
C VAL A 183 -17.67 6.04 16.07
N GLN A 184 -16.53 6.39 15.48
CA GLN A 184 -15.89 7.70 15.54
C GLN A 184 -15.51 8.19 16.95
N ARG A 185 -15.39 7.26 17.91
CA ARG A 185 -15.00 7.53 19.28
C ARG A 185 -13.73 6.79 19.71
N TYR A 186 -12.91 6.37 18.77
CA TYR A 186 -11.63 5.72 19.04
C TYR A 186 -10.62 6.03 17.94
N GLY A 187 -9.34 5.94 18.26
CA GLY A 187 -8.23 6.01 17.32
C GLY A 187 -7.66 4.64 17.00
N VAL A 188 -7.10 4.49 15.80
CA VAL A 188 -6.32 3.30 15.38
C VAL A 188 -4.86 3.69 15.26
N VAL A 189 -3.97 2.87 15.85
CA VAL A 189 -2.52 3.10 15.84
C VAL A 189 -1.83 1.95 15.11
N THR A 190 -0.89 2.25 14.22
CA THR A 190 0.01 1.25 13.64
C THR A 190 1.40 1.83 13.41
N LEU A 191 2.41 1.16 13.95
CA LEU A 191 3.81 1.56 13.92
C LEU A 191 4.70 0.36 13.65
N HIS A 192 5.63 0.48 12.70
CA HIS A 192 6.53 -0.60 12.31
C HIS A 192 7.84 -0.14 11.69
N ARG A 193 7.98 1.17 11.38
CA ARG A 193 9.21 1.66 10.74
C ARG A 193 10.37 1.71 11.70
N PRO A 194 11.57 1.22 11.27
CA PRO A 194 12.79 1.30 12.08
C PRO A 194 13.06 2.69 12.65
N SER A 195 12.88 3.72 11.85
CA SER A 195 13.09 5.12 12.24
C SER A 195 12.22 5.61 13.40
N ASN A 196 11.14 4.90 13.73
CA ASN A 196 10.25 5.23 14.84
C ASN A 196 10.39 4.29 16.02
N VAL A 197 10.72 3.00 15.77
CA VAL A 197 10.64 1.98 16.81
C VAL A 197 12.01 1.48 17.29
N ASP A 198 13.10 1.66 16.50
CA ASP A 198 14.42 1.19 16.89
C ASP A 198 15.18 2.19 17.77
N ASP A 199 14.78 3.46 17.77
CA ASP A 199 15.31 4.47 18.68
C ASP A 199 14.49 4.51 19.97
N ARG A 200 15.16 4.30 21.11
CA ARG A 200 14.51 4.22 22.40
C ARG A 200 13.82 5.51 22.81
N GLU A 201 14.51 6.66 22.66
CA GLU A 201 13.98 7.95 23.09
C GLU A 201 12.75 8.34 22.25
N LYS A 202 12.82 8.09 20.97
CA LYS A 202 11.71 8.34 20.04
C LYS A 202 10.51 7.44 20.34
N LEU A 203 10.73 6.13 20.55
CA LEU A 203 9.65 5.20 20.89
C LEU A 203 9.04 5.53 22.26
N GLU A 204 9.85 5.92 23.24
CA GLU A 204 9.35 6.36 24.55
C GLU A 204 8.49 7.61 24.43
N GLY A 205 8.92 8.61 23.65
CA GLY A 205 8.11 9.79 23.36
C GLY A 205 6.79 9.47 22.68
N ILE A 206 6.79 8.52 21.72
CA ILE A 206 5.55 8.05 21.09
C ILE A 206 4.63 7.37 22.13
N VAL A 207 5.18 6.53 22.99
CA VAL A 207 4.42 5.86 24.07
C VAL A 207 3.81 6.89 25.04
N ASP A 208 4.51 7.95 25.36
CA ASP A 208 4.00 9.04 26.20
C ASP A 208 2.83 9.78 25.55
N GLU A 209 2.94 10.09 24.26
CA GLU A 209 1.85 10.69 23.51
C GLU A 209 0.63 9.76 23.40
N LEU A 210 0.83 8.46 23.15
CA LEU A 210 -0.26 7.48 23.12
C LEU A 210 -0.96 7.39 24.49
N ALA A 211 -0.20 7.43 25.58
CA ALA A 211 -0.74 7.44 26.93
C ALA A 211 -1.56 8.70 27.21
N ALA A 212 -1.09 9.87 26.77
CA ALA A 212 -1.83 11.13 26.90
C ALA A 212 -3.14 11.09 26.09
N ILE A 213 -3.10 10.64 24.84
CA ILE A 213 -4.29 10.49 23.99
C ILE A 213 -5.31 9.53 24.62
N ALA A 214 -4.85 8.45 25.23
CA ALA A 214 -5.71 7.45 25.85
C ALA A 214 -6.48 7.97 27.07
N THR A 215 -6.11 9.10 27.64
CA THR A 215 -6.90 9.75 28.70
C THR A 215 -8.20 10.37 28.17
N GLU A 216 -8.25 10.68 26.87
CA GLU A 216 -9.38 11.35 26.23
C GLU A 216 -10.19 10.39 25.33
N MET A 217 -9.53 9.39 24.72
CA MET A 217 -10.14 8.54 23.71
C MET A 217 -9.51 7.15 23.65
N PRO A 218 -10.31 6.06 23.55
CA PRO A 218 -9.80 4.72 23.35
C PRO A 218 -8.90 4.60 22.11
N LEU A 219 -7.83 3.82 22.24
CA LEU A 219 -6.92 3.49 21.16
C LEU A 219 -6.91 1.98 20.91
N VAL A 220 -6.96 1.57 19.63
CA VAL A 220 -6.67 0.19 19.23
C VAL A 220 -5.32 0.18 18.55
N PHE A 221 -4.42 -0.63 19.07
CA PHE A 221 -3.05 -0.74 18.58
C PHE A 221 -2.73 -2.19 18.19
N PRO A 222 -2.99 -2.60 16.93
CA PRO A 222 -2.44 -3.83 16.39
C PRO A 222 -0.92 -3.71 16.31
N VAL A 223 -0.22 -4.44 17.18
CA VAL A 223 1.22 -4.25 17.38
C VAL A 223 1.99 -5.13 16.41
N HIS A 224 2.74 -4.50 15.51
CA HIS A 224 3.66 -5.20 14.61
C HIS A 224 4.74 -5.97 15.39
N PRO A 225 5.19 -7.16 14.96
CA PRO A 225 6.19 -7.96 15.67
C PRO A 225 7.45 -7.19 16.07
N ARG A 226 8.03 -6.42 15.16
CA ARG A 226 9.17 -5.55 15.44
C ARG A 226 8.89 -4.55 16.58
N THR A 227 7.75 -3.90 16.54
CA THR A 227 7.36 -2.92 17.56
C THR A 227 7.16 -3.58 18.91
N ARG A 228 6.57 -4.77 18.93
CA ARG A 228 6.39 -5.57 20.14
C ARG A 228 7.73 -5.94 20.77
N GLU A 229 8.68 -6.37 19.95
CA GLU A 229 10.04 -6.70 20.37
C GLU A 229 10.71 -5.48 21.02
N ARG A 230 10.71 -4.32 20.34
CA ARG A 230 11.31 -3.09 20.85
C ARG A 230 10.64 -2.54 22.11
N LEU A 231 9.30 -2.60 22.20
CA LEU A 231 8.59 -2.25 23.41
C LEU A 231 8.99 -3.13 24.60
N GLY A 232 9.26 -4.43 24.36
CA GLY A 232 9.76 -5.37 25.36
C GLY A 232 11.19 -5.05 25.79
N GLU A 233 12.12 -4.93 24.81
CA GLU A 233 13.52 -4.63 25.05
C GLU A 233 13.74 -3.31 25.82
N PHE A 234 12.97 -2.28 25.50
CA PHE A 234 13.09 -0.96 26.14
C PHE A 234 12.29 -0.84 27.43
N GLY A 235 11.53 -1.90 27.81
CA GLY A 235 10.71 -1.90 29.03
C GLY A 235 9.46 -0.99 28.96
N LEU A 236 9.02 -0.63 27.75
CA LEU A 236 7.93 0.32 27.52
C LEU A 236 6.53 -0.35 27.46
N ALA A 237 6.46 -1.66 27.24
CA ALA A 237 5.20 -2.39 27.12
C ALA A 237 4.30 -2.22 28.35
N GLY A 238 4.88 -2.31 29.55
CA GLY A 238 4.15 -2.14 30.81
C GLY A 238 3.59 -0.72 31.00
N LYS A 239 4.16 0.30 30.34
CA LYS A 239 3.66 1.67 30.39
C LYS A 239 2.32 1.78 29.63
N LEU A 240 2.24 1.21 28.43
CA LEU A 240 0.99 1.17 27.64
C LEU A 240 -0.08 0.30 28.30
N GLN A 241 0.29 -0.83 28.89
CA GLN A 241 -0.65 -1.76 29.55
C GLN A 241 -1.35 -1.18 30.79
N ARG A 242 -0.83 -0.10 31.39
CA ARG A 242 -1.46 0.59 32.51
C ARG A 242 -2.72 1.36 32.11
N TYR A 243 -2.89 1.65 30.83
CA TYR A 243 -4.04 2.39 30.31
C TYR A 243 -5.06 1.42 29.71
N GLU A 244 -6.15 1.17 30.41
CA GLU A 244 -7.24 0.31 29.95
C GLU A 244 -7.82 0.76 28.59
N GLN A 245 -7.69 2.05 28.28
CA GLN A 245 -8.12 2.65 27.04
C GLN A 245 -7.18 2.31 25.86
N ILE A 246 -6.00 1.72 26.08
CA ILE A 246 -5.10 1.26 25.02
C ILE A 246 -5.26 -0.24 24.84
N ARG A 247 -5.98 -0.63 23.80
CA ARG A 247 -6.15 -2.04 23.45
C ARG A 247 -5.04 -2.47 22.49
N MET A 248 -4.02 -3.10 23.02
CA MET A 248 -2.98 -3.75 22.23
C MET A 248 -3.48 -5.11 21.76
N THR A 249 -3.35 -5.39 20.44
CA THR A 249 -3.70 -6.69 19.84
C THR A 249 -2.51 -7.29 19.13
N ASP A 250 -2.64 -8.54 18.71
CA ASP A 250 -1.76 -9.12 17.70
C ASP A 250 -2.01 -8.47 16.33
N PRO A 251 -1.09 -8.64 15.38
CA PRO A 251 -1.31 -8.18 14.00
C PRO A 251 -2.64 -8.69 13.46
N LEU A 252 -3.38 -7.80 12.81
CA LEU A 252 -4.68 -8.09 12.22
C LEU A 252 -4.54 -8.38 10.72
N SER A 253 -5.45 -9.17 10.17
CA SER A 253 -5.61 -9.27 8.73
C SER A 253 -6.01 -7.91 8.14
N TYR A 254 -5.81 -7.72 6.84
CA TYR A 254 -6.22 -6.49 6.16
C TYR A 254 -7.70 -6.17 6.36
N ILE A 255 -8.57 -7.16 6.26
CA ILE A 255 -10.02 -7.01 6.43
C ILE A 255 -10.34 -6.54 7.85
N GLU A 256 -9.75 -7.18 8.86
CA GLU A 256 -9.95 -6.82 10.27
C GLU A 256 -9.41 -5.42 10.57
N PHE A 257 -8.19 -5.12 10.10
CA PHE A 257 -7.58 -3.80 10.28
C PHE A 257 -8.45 -2.71 9.65
N MET A 258 -8.85 -2.87 8.39
CA MET A 258 -9.69 -1.90 7.72
C MET A 258 -11.09 -1.80 8.33
N SER A 259 -11.61 -2.87 8.91
CA SER A 259 -12.86 -2.84 9.66
C SER A 259 -12.79 -1.92 10.91
N LEU A 260 -11.62 -1.81 11.54
CA LEU A 260 -11.39 -0.81 12.60
C LEU A 260 -11.21 0.60 12.00
N VAL A 261 -10.44 0.71 10.92
CA VAL A 261 -10.14 2.02 10.31
C VAL A 261 -11.41 2.71 9.83
N VAL A 262 -12.33 2.01 9.16
CA VAL A 262 -13.55 2.63 8.60
C VAL A 262 -14.45 3.30 9.63
N ASP A 263 -14.42 2.86 10.87
CA ASP A 263 -15.23 3.39 11.96
C ASP A 263 -14.43 4.26 12.95
N SER A 264 -13.11 4.42 12.75
CA SER A 264 -12.25 5.21 13.62
C SER A 264 -12.48 6.73 13.49
N ARG A 265 -12.10 7.47 14.53
CA ARG A 265 -12.07 8.94 14.55
C ARG A 265 -10.85 9.48 13.79
N PHE A 266 -9.71 8.83 13.96
CA PHE A 266 -8.45 9.13 13.30
C PHE A 266 -7.58 7.87 13.23
N VAL A 267 -6.54 7.95 12.41
CA VAL A 267 -5.47 6.94 12.35
C VAL A 267 -4.13 7.61 12.61
N LEU A 268 -3.33 7.01 13.50
CA LEU A 268 -1.92 7.34 13.71
C LEU A 268 -1.07 6.22 13.12
N THR A 269 -0.22 6.54 12.16
CA THR A 269 0.50 5.52 11.40
C THR A 269 1.90 5.97 10.96
N ASP A 270 2.75 5.02 10.59
CA ASP A 270 3.96 5.25 9.79
C ASP A 270 3.93 4.51 8.44
N SER A 271 2.77 3.88 8.12
CA SER A 271 2.53 3.14 6.89
C SER A 271 2.20 4.05 5.71
N GLY A 272 2.77 3.76 4.54
CA GLY A 272 2.45 4.48 3.29
C GLY A 272 1.04 4.18 2.77
N GLY A 273 0.63 2.91 2.73
CA GLY A 273 -0.67 2.49 2.18
C GLY A 273 -1.87 3.05 2.93
N VAL A 274 -1.80 3.09 4.26
CA VAL A 274 -2.89 3.59 5.11
C VAL A 274 -3.23 5.06 4.83
N GLN A 275 -2.26 5.88 4.39
CA GLN A 275 -2.47 7.27 4.00
C GLN A 275 -3.45 7.40 2.82
N GLU A 276 -3.40 6.45 1.88
CA GLU A 276 -4.26 6.44 0.70
C GLU A 276 -5.69 6.06 1.07
N GLU A 277 -5.84 4.99 1.85
CA GLU A 277 -7.14 4.47 2.28
C GLU A 277 -7.88 5.47 3.19
N THR A 278 -7.16 6.07 4.14
CA THR A 278 -7.73 7.11 5.01
C THR A 278 -8.14 8.36 4.25
N SER A 279 -7.35 8.80 3.27
CA SER A 279 -7.69 9.92 2.40
C SER A 279 -8.96 9.64 1.58
N TYR A 280 -9.08 8.43 1.02
CA TYR A 280 -10.29 8.01 0.30
C TYR A 280 -11.52 7.97 1.20
N LEU A 281 -11.37 7.47 2.43
CA LEU A 281 -12.44 7.37 3.42
C LEU A 281 -12.77 8.70 4.11
N GLY A 282 -11.98 9.73 3.89
CA GLY A 282 -12.12 11.02 4.56
C GLY A 282 -11.75 10.99 6.04
N ILE A 283 -10.94 9.99 6.46
CA ILE A 283 -10.53 9.82 7.85
C ILE A 283 -9.25 10.62 8.09
N PRO A 284 -9.17 11.44 9.14
CA PRO A 284 -7.92 12.10 9.51
C PRO A 284 -6.81 11.08 9.75
N CYS A 285 -5.66 11.31 9.11
CA CYS A 285 -4.47 10.47 9.24
C CYS A 285 -3.30 11.32 9.75
N LEU A 286 -2.69 10.90 10.83
CA LEU A 286 -1.46 11.48 11.35
C LEU A 286 -0.32 10.50 11.05
N THR A 287 0.62 10.91 10.22
CA THR A 287 1.71 10.05 9.76
C THR A 287 3.03 10.47 10.41
N LEU A 288 3.57 9.61 11.28
CA LEU A 288 4.85 9.78 11.96
C LEU A 288 6.02 9.57 10.98
N ARG A 289 6.23 10.53 10.08
CA ARG A 289 7.27 10.51 9.06
C ARG A 289 7.68 11.94 8.68
N GLU A 290 8.94 12.10 8.29
CA GLU A 290 9.48 13.36 7.76
C GLU A 290 9.04 13.62 6.31
N ASN A 291 8.83 12.56 5.53
CA ASN A 291 8.42 12.61 4.12
C ASN A 291 7.41 11.52 3.77
N THR A 292 6.83 11.61 2.59
CA THR A 292 5.96 10.57 2.03
C THR A 292 6.15 10.48 0.51
N GLU A 293 6.09 9.28 -0.01
CA GLU A 293 6.02 9.01 -1.45
C GLU A 293 4.64 9.32 -2.05
N ARG A 294 3.71 9.79 -1.22
CA ARG A 294 2.32 10.12 -1.59
C ARG A 294 1.94 11.55 -1.16
N PRO A 295 2.64 12.58 -1.65
CA PRO A 295 2.40 13.97 -1.25
C PRO A 295 0.98 14.43 -1.51
N ILE A 296 0.30 13.86 -2.50
CA ILE A 296 -1.10 14.16 -2.81
C ILE A 296 -2.04 13.89 -1.62
N THR A 297 -1.73 12.93 -0.76
CA THR A 297 -2.52 12.64 0.45
C THR A 297 -2.45 13.76 1.49
N VAL A 298 -1.36 14.53 1.46
CA VAL A 298 -1.15 15.70 2.34
C VAL A 298 -1.82 16.94 1.74
N THR A 299 -1.67 17.15 0.43
CA THR A 299 -2.15 18.38 -0.24
C THR A 299 -3.65 18.37 -0.50
N LEU A 300 -4.23 17.24 -0.90
CA LEU A 300 -5.64 17.08 -1.25
C LEU A 300 -6.37 16.04 -0.39
N GLY A 301 -5.63 15.21 0.36
CA GLY A 301 -6.20 14.18 1.23
C GLY A 301 -6.35 14.64 2.68
N THR A 302 -6.43 13.65 3.57
CA THR A 302 -6.62 13.86 5.02
C THR A 302 -5.35 13.63 5.82
N ASN A 303 -4.24 13.35 5.14
CA ASN A 303 -2.97 13.01 5.77
C ASN A 303 -2.22 14.26 6.26
N ARG A 304 -1.54 14.13 7.40
CA ARG A 304 -0.61 15.10 7.96
C ARG A 304 0.65 14.39 8.40
N LEU A 305 1.79 14.89 7.94
CA LEU A 305 3.07 14.44 8.47
C LEU A 305 3.28 15.11 9.83
N VAL A 306 3.66 14.30 10.82
CA VAL A 306 3.87 14.74 12.20
C VAL A 306 5.16 14.13 12.74
N ASP A 307 5.77 14.83 13.68
CA ASP A 307 6.79 14.30 14.58
C ASP A 307 6.21 14.09 15.98
N VAL A 308 6.98 13.50 16.87
CA VAL A 308 6.54 13.24 18.25
C VAL A 308 6.18 14.53 18.98
N ALA A 309 6.96 15.59 18.81
CA ALA A 309 6.76 16.87 19.51
C ALA A 309 5.50 17.61 19.07
N SER A 310 5.06 17.41 17.83
CA SER A 310 3.86 18.04 17.27
C SER A 310 2.59 17.20 17.39
N LEU A 311 2.72 15.90 17.71
CA LEU A 311 1.63 14.92 17.64
C LEU A 311 0.40 15.34 18.44
N GLY A 312 0.55 15.67 19.72
CA GLY A 312 -0.56 16.06 20.58
C GLY A 312 -1.30 17.31 20.06
N ARG A 313 -0.55 18.34 19.62
CA ARG A 313 -1.13 19.55 19.03
C ARG A 313 -1.89 19.26 17.74
N GLU A 314 -1.32 18.49 16.83
CA GLU A 314 -1.95 18.14 15.55
C GLU A 314 -3.20 17.28 15.77
N LEU A 315 -3.15 16.35 16.72
CA LEU A 315 -4.32 15.56 17.09
C LEU A 315 -5.46 16.42 17.68
N ALA A 316 -5.15 17.35 18.59
CA ALA A 316 -6.15 18.28 19.09
C ALA A 316 -6.82 19.08 17.95
N GLY A 317 -6.02 19.54 16.97
CA GLY A 317 -6.52 20.20 15.77
C GLY A 317 -7.41 19.30 14.90
N VAL A 318 -7.13 17.99 14.84
CA VAL A 318 -7.95 17.00 14.14
C VAL A 318 -9.28 16.77 14.88
N LEU A 319 -9.22 16.62 16.20
CA LEU A 319 -10.42 16.34 17.01
C LEU A 319 -11.40 17.52 17.04
N ALA A 320 -10.91 18.75 16.88
CA ALA A 320 -11.74 19.96 16.79
C ALA A 320 -12.51 20.11 15.46
N ARG A 321 -12.21 19.27 14.44
CA ARG A 321 -12.83 19.32 13.11
C ARG A 321 -13.90 18.23 12.96
N PRO A 322 -14.76 18.29 11.91
CA PRO A 322 -15.64 17.18 11.55
C PRO A 322 -14.89 15.87 11.41
N ALA A 323 -15.53 14.76 11.82
CA ALA A 323 -14.91 13.44 11.82
C ALA A 323 -14.57 12.93 10.42
N ARG A 324 -15.19 13.44 9.39
CA ARG A 324 -15.00 13.04 7.99
C ARG A 324 -14.85 14.24 7.08
N THR A 325 -14.00 14.10 6.08
CA THR A 325 -13.82 15.08 5.00
C THR A 325 -13.93 14.35 3.68
N ALA A 326 -14.70 14.86 2.72
CA ALA A 326 -14.80 14.22 1.41
C ALA A 326 -13.44 14.16 0.72
N CYS A 327 -13.13 13.01 0.12
CA CYS A 327 -11.94 12.87 -0.72
C CYS A 327 -12.09 13.74 -1.98
N THR A 328 -11.10 14.56 -2.27
CA THR A 328 -11.04 15.43 -3.44
C THR A 328 -9.94 15.07 -4.43
N ILE A 329 -9.22 13.97 -4.18
CA ILE A 329 -8.15 13.52 -5.06
C ILE A 329 -8.78 12.96 -6.35
N PRO A 330 -8.45 13.52 -7.53
CA PRO A 330 -9.03 13.11 -8.79
C PRO A 330 -8.80 11.62 -9.09
N LEU A 331 -9.83 10.95 -9.61
CA LEU A 331 -9.83 9.53 -9.99
C LEU A 331 -9.58 8.54 -8.84
N TRP A 332 -9.62 9.00 -7.60
CA TRP A 332 -9.61 8.13 -6.42
C TRP A 332 -11.05 7.69 -6.10
N ASP A 333 -11.64 6.89 -6.98
CA ASP A 333 -13.06 6.55 -6.99
C ASP A 333 -13.34 5.03 -7.04
N GLY A 334 -12.27 4.19 -6.98
CA GLY A 334 -12.38 2.73 -7.09
C GLY A 334 -12.63 2.23 -8.52
N GLY A 335 -12.39 3.06 -9.54
CA GLY A 335 -12.59 2.73 -10.96
C GLY A 335 -11.29 2.59 -11.76
N THR A 336 -10.15 2.45 -11.11
CA THR A 336 -8.82 2.38 -11.72
C THR A 336 -8.68 1.17 -12.64
N ALA A 337 -9.09 -0.01 -12.18
CA ALA A 337 -8.99 -1.24 -12.96
C ALA A 337 -9.69 -1.13 -14.32
N GLY A 338 -10.89 -0.53 -14.35
CA GLY A 338 -11.62 -0.31 -15.62
C GLY A 338 -10.91 0.69 -16.56
N ARG A 339 -10.21 1.68 -16.02
CA ARG A 339 -9.40 2.62 -16.83
C ARG A 339 -8.18 1.93 -17.42
N VAL A 340 -7.49 1.08 -16.65
CA VAL A 340 -6.37 0.25 -17.11
C VAL A 340 -6.81 -0.73 -18.20
N VAL A 341 -7.92 -1.42 -18.03
CA VAL A 341 -8.48 -2.31 -19.07
C VAL A 341 -8.68 -1.57 -20.40
N ARG A 342 -9.31 -0.40 -20.38
CA ARG A 342 -9.50 0.42 -21.59
C ARG A 342 -8.17 0.89 -22.18
N SER A 343 -7.16 1.16 -21.35
CA SER A 343 -5.82 1.53 -21.82
C SER A 343 -5.16 0.38 -22.57
N ILE A 344 -5.18 -0.83 -22.02
CA ILE A 344 -4.64 -2.03 -22.68
C ILE A 344 -5.38 -2.29 -24.00
N GLU A 345 -6.71 -2.26 -24.00
CA GLU A 345 -7.52 -2.51 -25.19
C GLU A 345 -7.17 -1.56 -26.35
N ARG A 346 -7.07 -0.24 -26.07
CA ARG A 346 -6.69 0.76 -27.08
C ARG A 346 -5.30 0.48 -27.67
N ARG A 347 -4.36 0.01 -26.85
CA ARG A 347 -2.98 -0.23 -27.26
C ARG A 347 -2.85 -1.57 -28.01
N ALA A 348 -3.54 -2.62 -27.55
CA ALA A 348 -3.55 -3.93 -28.20
C ALA A 348 -4.21 -3.90 -29.61
N ARG A 349 -5.14 -2.98 -29.85
CA ARG A 349 -5.82 -2.82 -31.14
C ARG A 349 -5.11 -1.87 -32.12
N ARG A 350 -4.06 -1.18 -31.70
CA ARG A 350 -3.26 -0.37 -32.64
C ARG A 350 -2.43 -1.31 -33.51
N PRO A 351 -2.54 -1.24 -34.86
CA PRO A 351 -1.61 -1.97 -35.71
C PRO A 351 -0.21 -1.45 -35.44
N SER A 352 0.73 -2.38 -35.27
CA SER A 352 2.17 -2.14 -35.14
C SER A 352 2.74 -1.49 -36.40
#